data_7180a1059811bc9df37a642fb65c2bb3
#
_entry.id   7180a1059811bc9df37a642fb65c2bb3
#
_cell.length_a   1.000
_cell.length_b   1.000
_cell.length_c   1.000
_cell.angle_alpha   90.00
_cell.angle_beta   90.00
_cell.angle_gamma   90.00
#
_symmetry.space_group_name_H-M   'P 1'
#
loop_
_entity.id
_entity.type
_entity.pdbx_description
1 polymer ?
#
loop_
_entity_poly.entity_id
_entity_poly.type
_entity_poly.pdbx_seq_one_letter_code
_entity_poly.pdbx_strand_id
1 'polypeptide(L)'
;MESLEPSRSAQELFRLFKFEKVINEDPSHHTINLLGAIETPTKDGSTKVEETGQKAIMTINKTHFSNQVEILGKINSAEQIQKIKTIGQNDVYLWSLAWFNPQRPSIEDSPDLKVSMIYPATEVHIRKYSKQVNKIIRETPELYQKVVLPYIKNIPSTRLSWLYNILDHVTESAKIVYEDPSETEGFMIIPDLKWDQTTLSSLYLLCIVRNRNISSIRDLNPSHLNMLKSIRSKAFESIENKFNVPKRELRMFVHYQPSYYHFHVHITHVNHLGFQGITVGQAHLLDEIIDNLELEVSNQSGSSDHHSSSSFYQSKTFTYALGTNHDLFEGLWSQQDLS
;
A
#
# COMPACT_ATOMS: atom_id res chain seq x y z
N MET A 1 -34.33 13.35 -1.64
CA MET A 1 -34.16 11.88 -1.63
C MET A 1 -33.73 11.51 -3.03
N GLU A 2 -32.41 11.59 -3.31
CA GLU A 2 -31.86 11.06 -4.55
C GLU A 2 -31.81 9.57 -4.40
N SER A 3 -32.45 8.87 -5.32
CA SER A 3 -32.42 7.41 -5.43
C SER A 3 -30.97 6.99 -5.68
N LEU A 4 -30.35 6.33 -4.71
CA LEU A 4 -29.10 5.60 -4.91
C LEU A 4 -29.34 4.59 -6.04
N GLU A 5 -28.77 4.85 -7.21
CA GLU A 5 -28.72 3.85 -8.28
C GLU A 5 -28.05 2.58 -7.72
N PRO A 6 -28.53 1.38 -8.09
CA PRO A 6 -27.92 0.14 -7.61
C PRO A 6 -26.45 0.12 -8.03
N SER A 7 -25.56 -0.12 -7.06
CA SER A 7 -24.12 -0.20 -7.31
C SER A 7 -23.84 -1.27 -8.35
N ARG A 8 -23.30 -0.87 -9.51
CA ARG A 8 -22.91 -1.78 -10.59
C ARG A 8 -21.89 -2.81 -10.08
N SER A 9 -22.03 -4.04 -10.53
CA SER A 9 -21.08 -5.10 -10.16
C SER A 9 -19.67 -4.81 -10.73
N ALA A 10 -18.64 -5.36 -10.11
CA ALA A 10 -17.26 -5.23 -10.60
C ALA A 10 -17.13 -5.76 -12.05
N GLN A 11 -17.85 -6.83 -12.40
CA GLN A 11 -17.84 -7.39 -13.75
C GLN A 11 -18.47 -6.46 -14.79
N GLU A 12 -19.55 -5.76 -14.43
CA GLU A 12 -20.18 -4.77 -15.30
C GLU A 12 -19.26 -3.58 -15.54
N LEU A 13 -18.67 -3.00 -14.49
CA LEU A 13 -17.74 -1.91 -14.61
C LEU A 13 -16.54 -2.28 -15.48
N PHE A 14 -16.01 -3.50 -15.33
CA PHE A 14 -14.90 -4.00 -16.16
C PHE A 14 -15.28 -4.04 -17.63
N ARG A 15 -16.48 -4.55 -17.98
CA ARG A 15 -16.94 -4.66 -19.37
C ARG A 15 -17.28 -3.32 -20.01
N LEU A 16 -17.72 -2.36 -19.21
CA LEU A 16 -18.08 -1.01 -19.65
C LEU A 16 -16.89 -0.05 -19.72
N PHE A 17 -15.70 -0.48 -19.30
CA PHE A 17 -14.50 0.35 -19.31
C PHE A 17 -14.04 0.58 -20.75
N LYS A 18 -14.02 1.85 -21.14
CA LYS A 18 -13.46 2.30 -22.41
C LYS A 18 -12.09 2.89 -22.19
N PHE A 19 -11.09 2.26 -22.76
CA PHE A 19 -9.70 2.68 -22.70
C PHE A 19 -9.48 4.02 -23.41
N GLU A 20 -8.74 4.92 -22.77
CA GLU A 20 -8.29 6.19 -23.37
C GLU A 20 -6.77 6.22 -23.54
N LYS A 21 -6.03 5.96 -22.47
CA LYS A 21 -4.55 5.98 -22.50
C LYS A 21 -3.94 5.19 -21.35
N VAL A 22 -2.68 4.81 -21.54
CA VAL A 22 -1.81 4.32 -20.45
C VAL A 22 -1.32 5.54 -19.65
N ILE A 23 -1.48 5.52 -18.33
CA ILE A 23 -1.01 6.60 -17.46
C ILE A 23 0.25 6.21 -16.69
N ASN A 24 0.49 4.91 -16.49
CA ASN A 24 1.75 4.40 -15.94
C ASN A 24 1.94 2.93 -16.33
N GLU A 25 3.19 2.54 -16.48
CA GLU A 25 3.61 1.15 -16.65
C GLU A 25 4.84 0.89 -15.76
N ASP A 26 4.81 -0.19 -15.00
CA ASP A 26 5.94 -0.70 -14.25
C ASP A 26 6.29 -2.12 -14.74
N PRO A 27 7.26 -2.23 -15.67
CA PRO A 27 7.69 -3.53 -16.20
C PRO A 27 8.29 -4.45 -15.13
N SER A 28 8.90 -3.88 -14.09
CA SER A 28 9.57 -4.65 -13.02
C SER A 28 8.56 -5.40 -12.15
N HIS A 29 7.41 -4.77 -11.91
CA HIS A 29 6.31 -5.35 -11.14
C HIS A 29 5.18 -5.89 -12.01
N HIS A 30 5.38 -5.90 -13.35
CA HIS A 30 4.37 -6.36 -14.32
C HIS A 30 2.99 -5.71 -14.13
N THR A 31 3.00 -4.39 -13.87
CA THR A 31 1.80 -3.60 -13.59
C THR A 31 1.60 -2.53 -14.65
N ILE A 32 0.35 -2.33 -15.05
CA ILE A 32 -0.04 -1.23 -15.93
C ILE A 32 -1.27 -0.51 -15.38
N ASN A 33 -1.26 0.84 -15.44
CA ASN A 33 -2.38 1.68 -15.06
C ASN A 33 -2.96 2.33 -16.32
N LEU A 34 -4.24 2.10 -16.53
CA LEU A 34 -5.00 2.59 -17.66
C LEU A 34 -5.98 3.67 -17.20
N LEU A 35 -6.06 4.77 -17.92
CA LEU A 35 -7.15 5.75 -17.78
C LEU A 35 -8.20 5.46 -18.84
N GLY A 36 -9.44 5.60 -18.46
CA GLY A 36 -10.59 5.45 -19.34
C GLY A 36 -11.83 6.06 -18.73
N ALA A 37 -12.97 5.77 -19.33
CA ALA A 37 -14.30 6.14 -18.85
C ALA A 37 -15.20 4.90 -18.80
N ILE A 38 -16.28 4.97 -18.01
CA ILE A 38 -17.30 3.92 -18.00
C ILE A 38 -18.42 4.33 -18.96
N GLU A 39 -18.65 3.52 -19.99
CA GLU A 39 -19.75 3.72 -20.94
C GLU A 39 -21.08 3.28 -20.31
N THR A 40 -22.09 4.12 -20.40
CA THR A 40 -23.44 3.77 -19.97
C THR A 40 -24.27 3.43 -21.20
N PRO A 41 -24.86 2.22 -21.29
CA PRO A 41 -25.76 1.89 -22.38
C PRO A 41 -26.97 2.83 -22.36
N THR A 42 -27.26 3.48 -23.49
CA THR A 42 -28.50 4.26 -23.66
C THR A 42 -29.67 3.33 -23.92
N LYS A 43 -30.90 3.78 -23.60
CA LYS A 43 -32.14 2.99 -23.78
C LYS A 43 -32.43 2.56 -25.23
N ASP A 44 -31.76 3.18 -26.20
CA ASP A 44 -31.89 2.88 -27.64
C ASP A 44 -30.81 1.91 -28.17
N GLY A 45 -29.98 1.36 -27.27
CA GLY A 45 -28.92 0.43 -27.63
C GLY A 45 -27.66 1.07 -28.23
N SER A 46 -27.60 2.41 -28.34
CA SER A 46 -26.37 3.12 -28.69
C SER A 46 -25.54 3.36 -27.42
N THR A 47 -24.24 3.13 -27.50
CA THR A 47 -23.33 3.53 -26.41
C THR A 47 -23.00 4.99 -26.55
N LYS A 48 -23.54 5.84 -25.68
CA LYS A 48 -23.03 7.21 -25.51
C LYS A 48 -22.13 7.23 -24.29
N VAL A 49 -20.91 7.74 -24.46
CA VAL A 49 -20.15 8.31 -23.35
C VAL A 49 -21.02 9.48 -22.87
N GLU A 50 -21.55 9.42 -21.65
CA GLU A 50 -22.19 10.60 -21.07
C GLU A 50 -21.18 11.75 -21.20
N GLU A 51 -21.61 12.92 -21.66
CA GLU A 51 -20.76 14.12 -21.76
C GLU A 51 -20.15 14.55 -20.41
N THR A 52 -20.64 13.99 -19.32
CA THR A 52 -20.08 14.03 -17.95
C THR A 52 -19.15 12.89 -17.63
N GLY A 53 -18.61 12.16 -18.62
CA GLY A 53 -17.90 10.89 -18.53
C GLY A 53 -17.01 10.75 -17.28
N GLN A 54 -17.57 10.15 -16.25
CA GLN A 54 -16.82 9.89 -15.02
C GLN A 54 -15.61 9.01 -15.37
N LYS A 55 -14.42 9.54 -15.10
CA LYS A 55 -13.17 8.82 -15.36
C LYS A 55 -13.06 7.56 -14.49
N ALA A 56 -12.41 6.58 -15.02
CA ALA A 56 -12.03 5.36 -14.30
C ALA A 56 -10.54 5.06 -14.49
N ILE A 57 -9.91 4.52 -13.46
CA ILE A 57 -8.55 3.98 -13.56
C ILE A 57 -8.66 2.48 -13.39
N MET A 58 -8.09 1.73 -14.34
CA MET A 58 -7.94 0.28 -14.27
C MET A 58 -6.47 -0.08 -14.07
N THR A 59 -6.16 -0.76 -12.99
CA THR A 59 -4.83 -1.31 -12.74
C THR A 59 -4.85 -2.79 -13.03
N ILE A 60 -3.94 -3.26 -13.86
CA ILE A 60 -3.77 -4.66 -14.24
C ILE A 60 -2.39 -5.12 -13.80
N ASN A 61 -2.34 -6.21 -13.03
CA ASN A 61 -1.11 -6.86 -12.60
C ASN A 61 -1.09 -8.30 -13.12
N LYS A 62 0.05 -8.78 -13.57
CA LYS A 62 0.26 -10.23 -13.74
C LYS A 62 0.31 -10.89 -12.37
N THR A 63 -0.31 -12.07 -12.27
CA THR A 63 -0.28 -12.86 -11.03
C THR A 63 0.95 -13.76 -10.99
N HIS A 64 1.15 -14.42 -9.86
CA HIS A 64 2.20 -15.45 -9.70
C HIS A 64 1.86 -16.72 -10.51
N PHE A 65 2.85 -17.54 -10.75
CA PHE A 65 2.64 -18.86 -11.33
C PHE A 65 1.83 -19.77 -10.37
N SER A 66 1.07 -20.70 -10.93
CA SER A 66 0.49 -21.79 -10.13
C SER A 66 1.62 -22.56 -9.44
N ASN A 67 1.40 -22.95 -8.17
CA ASN A 67 2.28 -23.83 -7.41
C ASN A 67 1.81 -25.30 -7.45
N GLN A 68 0.78 -25.62 -8.24
CA GLN A 68 0.27 -26.97 -8.39
C GLN A 68 1.29 -27.83 -9.15
N VAL A 69 1.74 -28.92 -8.53
CA VAL A 69 2.81 -29.79 -9.05
C VAL A 69 2.42 -30.40 -10.40
N GLU A 70 1.15 -30.75 -10.57
CA GLU A 70 0.60 -31.33 -11.81
C GLU A 70 0.72 -30.38 -13.00
N ILE A 71 0.58 -29.08 -12.75
CA ILE A 71 0.70 -28.04 -13.77
C ILE A 71 2.17 -27.76 -14.08
N LEU A 72 2.97 -27.58 -13.03
CA LEU A 72 4.41 -27.35 -13.17
C LEU A 72 5.12 -28.53 -13.84
N GLY A 73 4.69 -29.77 -13.57
CA GLY A 73 5.22 -30.96 -14.21
C GLY A 73 4.97 -31.02 -15.72
N LYS A 74 4.02 -30.24 -16.23
CA LYS A 74 3.68 -30.15 -17.65
C LYS A 74 4.06 -28.79 -18.29
N ILE A 75 4.78 -27.95 -17.57
CA ILE A 75 5.05 -26.57 -18.01
C ILE A 75 5.74 -26.47 -19.36
N ASN A 76 6.55 -27.47 -19.71
CA ASN A 76 7.27 -27.57 -21.00
C ASN A 76 6.48 -28.22 -22.12
N SER A 77 5.22 -28.63 -21.89
CA SER A 77 4.38 -29.23 -22.93
C SER A 77 3.87 -28.17 -23.92
N ALA A 78 3.54 -28.59 -25.14
CA ALA A 78 2.91 -27.74 -26.14
C ALA A 78 1.53 -27.22 -25.72
N GLU A 79 0.87 -27.88 -24.77
CA GLU A 79 -0.38 -27.43 -24.18
C GLU A 79 -0.17 -26.18 -23.33
N GLN A 80 0.97 -26.04 -22.66
CA GLN A 80 1.27 -24.91 -21.77
C GLN A 80 2.09 -23.82 -22.48
N ILE A 81 3.12 -24.19 -23.24
CA ILE A 81 4.02 -23.25 -23.91
C ILE A 81 3.85 -23.38 -25.43
N GLN A 82 3.35 -22.32 -26.05
CA GLN A 82 3.16 -22.27 -27.51
C GLN A 82 4.48 -22.00 -28.26
N LYS A 83 5.34 -21.16 -27.70
CA LYS A 83 6.55 -20.69 -28.38
C LYS A 83 7.67 -20.40 -27.39
N ILE A 84 8.88 -20.76 -27.79
CA ILE A 84 10.12 -20.39 -27.08
C ILE A 84 11.06 -19.69 -28.07
N LYS A 85 11.68 -18.60 -27.63
CA LYS A 85 12.71 -17.87 -28.38
C LYS A 85 13.96 -17.73 -27.51
N THR A 86 15.04 -18.39 -27.89
CA THR A 86 16.33 -18.23 -27.22
C THR A 86 16.86 -16.81 -27.43
N ILE A 87 17.31 -16.18 -26.36
CA ILE A 87 17.94 -14.86 -26.33
C ILE A 87 19.45 -15.02 -26.39
N GLY A 88 19.99 -15.95 -25.63
CA GLY A 88 21.41 -16.21 -25.55
C GLY A 88 21.74 -17.50 -24.83
N GLN A 89 22.99 -17.93 -25.01
CA GLN A 89 23.57 -19.07 -24.32
C GLN A 89 25.05 -18.78 -24.04
N ASN A 90 25.52 -19.12 -22.86
CA ASN A 90 26.92 -19.04 -22.47
C ASN A 90 27.24 -20.14 -21.46
N ASP A 91 28.14 -21.03 -21.81
CA ASP A 91 28.51 -22.20 -21.01
C ASP A 91 27.25 -23.00 -20.59
N VAL A 92 27.00 -23.19 -19.29
CA VAL A 92 25.86 -23.90 -18.75
C VAL A 92 24.56 -23.05 -18.67
N TYR A 93 24.64 -21.77 -19.00
CA TYR A 93 23.52 -20.82 -18.91
C TYR A 93 22.82 -20.68 -20.26
N LEU A 94 21.49 -20.85 -20.22
CA LEU A 94 20.58 -20.64 -21.35
C LEU A 94 19.42 -19.74 -20.90
N TRP A 95 19.12 -18.69 -21.65
CA TRP A 95 17.96 -17.85 -21.38
C TRP A 95 17.14 -17.60 -22.64
N SER A 96 15.82 -17.66 -22.43
CA SER A 96 14.84 -17.61 -23.50
C SER A 96 13.60 -16.84 -23.06
N LEU A 97 12.86 -16.32 -24.03
CA LEU A 97 11.49 -15.88 -23.86
C LEU A 97 10.54 -17.02 -24.23
N ALA A 98 9.44 -17.14 -23.48
CA ALA A 98 8.42 -18.14 -23.77
C ALA A 98 7.03 -17.47 -23.76
N TRP A 99 6.11 -18.02 -24.55
CA TRP A 99 4.72 -17.59 -24.64
C TRP A 99 3.82 -18.74 -24.22
N PHE A 100 2.92 -18.47 -23.29
CA PHE A 100 1.88 -19.43 -22.95
C PHE A 100 0.98 -19.71 -24.14
N ASN A 101 0.46 -20.94 -24.22
CA ASN A 101 -0.54 -21.29 -25.18
C ASN A 101 -1.88 -20.57 -24.82
N PRO A 102 -2.44 -19.72 -25.70
CA PRO A 102 -3.69 -19.03 -25.40
C PRO A 102 -4.91 -19.97 -25.26
N GLN A 103 -4.80 -21.21 -25.75
CA GLN A 103 -5.82 -22.24 -25.63
C GLN A 103 -5.62 -23.17 -24.41
N ARG A 104 -4.60 -22.88 -23.57
CA ARG A 104 -4.39 -23.66 -22.35
C ARG A 104 -5.62 -23.61 -21.45
N PRO A 105 -5.96 -24.68 -20.72
CA PRO A 105 -7.05 -24.67 -19.77
C PRO A 105 -6.88 -23.56 -18.74
N SER A 106 -7.94 -22.80 -18.48
CA SER A 106 -7.97 -21.86 -17.36
C SER A 106 -7.95 -22.62 -16.05
N ILE A 107 -7.15 -22.14 -15.10
CA ILE A 107 -7.04 -22.73 -13.78
C ILE A 107 -7.71 -21.76 -12.82
N GLU A 108 -8.82 -22.16 -12.21
CA GLU A 108 -9.64 -21.28 -11.37
C GLU A 108 -8.84 -20.70 -10.20
N ASP A 109 -8.00 -21.50 -9.57
CA ASP A 109 -7.16 -21.09 -8.44
C ASP A 109 -5.86 -20.38 -8.84
N SER A 110 -5.61 -20.17 -10.12
CA SER A 110 -4.40 -19.52 -10.63
C SER A 110 -4.73 -18.57 -11.78
N PRO A 111 -5.34 -17.43 -11.47
CA PRO A 111 -5.69 -16.43 -12.48
C PRO A 111 -4.42 -15.82 -13.10
N ASP A 112 -4.48 -15.43 -14.37
CA ASP A 112 -3.35 -14.80 -15.07
C ASP A 112 -3.16 -13.33 -14.69
N LEU A 113 -4.25 -12.66 -14.31
CA LEU A 113 -4.28 -11.23 -14.06
C LEU A 113 -5.10 -10.91 -12.80
N LYS A 114 -4.58 -9.99 -12.00
CA LYS A 114 -5.34 -9.27 -10.98
C LYS A 114 -5.74 -7.91 -11.55
N VAL A 115 -7.03 -7.60 -11.53
CA VAL A 115 -7.56 -6.32 -12.00
C VAL A 115 -8.20 -5.58 -10.84
N SER A 116 -7.86 -4.31 -10.70
CA SER A 116 -8.53 -3.40 -9.76
C SER A 116 -8.99 -2.14 -10.49
N MET A 117 -10.07 -1.53 -10.00
CA MET A 117 -10.66 -0.35 -10.62
C MET A 117 -10.97 0.71 -9.57
N ILE A 118 -10.73 1.97 -9.93
CA ILE A 118 -11.16 3.16 -9.19
C ILE A 118 -12.21 3.86 -10.03
N TYR A 119 -13.44 3.92 -9.51
CA TYR A 119 -14.58 4.56 -10.18
C TYR A 119 -15.57 5.13 -9.15
N PRO A 120 -15.95 6.41 -9.27
CA PRO A 120 -15.39 7.42 -10.18
C PRO A 120 -13.97 7.84 -9.76
N ALA A 121 -13.09 8.02 -10.75
CA ALA A 121 -11.74 8.52 -10.54
C ALA A 121 -11.71 10.04 -10.61
N THR A 122 -11.11 10.66 -9.60
CA THR A 122 -10.87 12.11 -9.53
C THR A 122 -9.48 12.47 -10.06
N GLU A 123 -9.20 13.76 -10.29
CA GLU A 123 -7.88 14.24 -10.69
C GLU A 123 -6.78 13.85 -9.69
N VAL A 124 -7.12 13.75 -8.39
CA VAL A 124 -6.18 13.28 -7.36
C VAL A 124 -5.78 11.83 -7.61
N HIS A 125 -6.75 10.97 -7.97
CA HIS A 125 -6.47 9.58 -8.32
C HIS A 125 -5.64 9.50 -9.59
N ILE A 126 -5.99 10.27 -10.63
CA ILE A 126 -5.27 10.28 -11.91
C ILE A 126 -3.81 10.68 -11.70
N ARG A 127 -3.53 11.77 -10.97
CA ARG A 127 -2.17 12.19 -10.64
C ARG A 127 -1.41 11.12 -9.85
N LYS A 128 -2.04 10.51 -8.84
CA LYS A 128 -1.42 9.48 -8.00
C LYS A 128 -1.00 8.24 -8.80
N TYR A 129 -1.81 7.81 -9.76
CA TYR A 129 -1.57 6.60 -10.55
C TYR A 129 -0.84 6.86 -11.87
N SER A 130 -0.60 8.12 -12.23
CA SER A 130 0.22 8.50 -13.38
C SER A 130 1.72 8.29 -13.11
N LYS A 131 2.49 8.15 -14.18
CA LYS A 131 3.95 8.06 -14.10
C LYS A 131 4.52 9.27 -13.37
N GLN A 132 5.34 9.02 -12.39
CA GLN A 132 5.99 10.04 -11.57
C GLN A 132 7.49 9.94 -11.67
N VAL A 133 8.15 11.09 -11.58
CA VAL A 133 9.59 11.17 -11.35
C VAL A 133 9.78 11.36 -9.84
N ASN A 134 10.50 10.43 -9.22
CA ASN A 134 10.80 10.55 -7.79
C ASN A 134 12.03 11.43 -7.58
N LYS A 135 11.98 12.27 -6.57
CA LYS A 135 13.08 13.09 -6.09
C LYS A 135 13.33 12.82 -4.61
N ILE A 136 14.57 12.97 -4.18
CA ILE A 136 14.91 12.87 -2.76
C ILE A 136 14.54 14.19 -2.09
N ILE A 137 13.76 14.10 -1.04
CA ILE A 137 13.40 15.19 -0.14
C ILE A 137 14.16 14.99 1.18
N ARG A 138 14.75 16.06 1.68
CA ARG A 138 15.34 16.14 3.01
C ARG A 138 14.47 17.07 3.87
N GLU A 139 13.50 16.48 4.57
CA GLU A 139 12.53 17.20 5.39
C GLU A 139 13.08 17.44 6.79
N THR A 140 13.45 18.68 7.07
CA THR A 140 13.83 19.10 8.42
C THR A 140 12.59 19.31 9.31
N PRO A 141 12.73 19.40 10.65
CA PRO A 141 11.61 19.74 11.53
C PRO A 141 10.92 21.06 11.15
N GLU A 142 11.68 22.05 10.68
CA GLU A 142 11.16 23.35 10.26
C GLU A 142 10.31 23.21 8.99
N LEU A 143 10.75 22.41 8.00
CA LEU A 143 9.98 22.13 6.80
C LEU A 143 8.70 21.33 7.12
N TYR A 144 8.76 20.39 8.06
CA TYR A 144 7.59 19.72 8.56
C TYR A 144 6.55 20.71 9.11
N GLN A 145 6.98 21.58 10.03
CA GLN A 145 6.08 22.57 10.64
C GLN A 145 5.50 23.55 9.61
N LYS A 146 6.31 23.95 8.63
CA LYS A 146 5.93 24.99 7.66
C LYS A 146 5.08 24.46 6.51
N VAL A 147 5.32 23.22 6.07
CA VAL A 147 4.72 22.66 4.85
C VAL A 147 3.82 21.45 5.16
N VAL A 148 4.36 20.44 5.86
CA VAL A 148 3.66 19.15 6.00
C VAL A 148 2.53 19.23 7.02
N LEU A 149 2.77 19.81 8.18
CA LEU A 149 1.75 19.93 9.22
C LEU A 149 0.52 20.75 8.79
N PRO A 150 0.65 21.90 8.12
CA PRO A 150 -0.50 22.60 7.53
C PRO A 150 -1.24 21.77 6.48
N TYR A 151 -0.51 21.04 5.64
CA TYR A 151 -1.13 20.13 4.68
C TYR A 151 -1.97 19.06 5.38
N ILE A 152 -1.44 18.39 6.42
CA ILE A 152 -2.17 17.38 7.20
C ILE A 152 -3.45 17.97 7.79
N LYS A 153 -3.38 19.16 8.40
CA LYS A 153 -4.52 19.84 9.01
C LYS A 153 -5.63 20.22 8.02
N ASN A 154 -5.26 20.41 6.75
CA ASN A 154 -6.20 20.77 5.69
C ASN A 154 -6.78 19.54 4.94
N ILE A 155 -6.36 18.32 5.29
CA ILE A 155 -6.93 17.11 4.69
C ILE A 155 -8.39 16.96 5.13
N PRO A 156 -9.36 16.85 4.19
CA PRO A 156 -10.75 16.63 4.55
C PRO A 156 -10.93 15.33 5.35
N SER A 157 -11.69 15.39 6.43
CA SER A 157 -11.97 14.22 7.29
C SER A 157 -12.60 13.06 6.51
N THR A 158 -13.31 13.34 5.42
CA THR A 158 -13.90 12.34 4.53
C THR A 158 -12.86 11.41 3.88
N ARG A 159 -11.60 11.84 3.75
CA ARG A 159 -10.52 10.98 3.22
C ARG A 159 -10.20 9.77 4.09
N LEU A 160 -10.53 9.82 5.38
CA LEU A 160 -10.31 8.74 6.35
C LEU A 160 -11.60 8.00 6.72
N SER A 161 -12.75 8.33 6.11
CA SER A 161 -14.04 7.71 6.45
C SER A 161 -14.00 6.18 6.29
N TRP A 162 -13.36 5.68 5.24
CA TRP A 162 -13.22 4.25 5.02
C TRP A 162 -12.47 3.55 6.16
N LEU A 163 -11.42 4.18 6.70
CA LEU A 163 -10.62 3.65 7.80
C LEU A 163 -11.41 3.68 9.11
N TYR A 164 -12.13 4.77 9.37
CA TYR A 164 -12.97 4.86 10.56
C TYR A 164 -14.14 3.89 10.50
N ASN A 165 -14.73 3.64 9.33
CA ASN A 165 -15.73 2.59 9.15
C ASN A 165 -15.21 1.19 9.53
N ILE A 166 -13.92 0.91 9.30
CA ILE A 166 -13.29 -0.34 9.74
C ILE A 166 -13.14 -0.34 11.26
N LEU A 167 -12.55 0.71 11.86
CA LEU A 167 -12.36 0.83 13.31
C LEU A 167 -13.66 0.82 14.10
N ASP A 168 -14.74 1.35 13.52
CA ASP A 168 -16.06 1.42 14.10
C ASP A 168 -16.92 0.18 13.74
N HIS A 169 -16.33 -0.87 13.16
CA HIS A 169 -16.99 -2.14 12.77
C HIS A 169 -18.14 -2.00 11.75
N VAL A 170 -18.20 -0.92 11.01
CA VAL A 170 -19.22 -0.71 9.96
C VAL A 170 -18.91 -1.57 8.74
N THR A 171 -17.61 -1.80 8.45
CA THR A 171 -17.14 -2.62 7.33
C THR A 171 -16.02 -3.57 7.78
N GLU A 172 -15.79 -4.64 7.03
CA GLU A 172 -14.66 -5.58 7.16
C GLU A 172 -14.53 -6.32 8.50
N SER A 173 -15.51 -6.29 9.40
CA SER A 173 -15.44 -6.91 10.73
C SER A 173 -15.10 -8.41 10.69
N ALA A 174 -15.52 -9.13 9.65
CA ALA A 174 -15.21 -10.55 9.46
C ALA A 174 -13.73 -10.83 9.15
N LYS A 175 -12.96 -9.82 8.78
CA LYS A 175 -11.54 -9.96 8.40
C LYS A 175 -10.58 -9.67 9.54
N ILE A 176 -11.05 -9.25 10.71
CA ILE A 176 -10.21 -8.87 11.83
C ILE A 176 -9.37 -10.07 12.28
N VAL A 177 -8.06 -9.86 12.36
CA VAL A 177 -7.08 -10.84 12.84
C VAL A 177 -6.91 -10.72 14.36
N TYR A 178 -6.82 -9.49 14.84
CA TYR A 178 -6.70 -9.15 16.25
C TYR A 178 -7.25 -7.75 16.50
N GLU A 179 -7.77 -7.53 17.70
CA GLU A 179 -8.24 -6.22 18.15
C GLU A 179 -7.97 -6.01 19.64
N ASP A 180 -7.45 -4.84 19.96
CA ASP A 180 -7.43 -4.26 21.29
C ASP A 180 -8.40 -3.06 21.29
N PRO A 181 -9.49 -3.10 22.08
CA PRO A 181 -10.53 -2.07 22.04
C PRO A 181 -10.18 -0.78 22.80
N SER A 182 -9.03 -0.68 23.46
CA SER A 182 -8.63 0.52 24.20
C SER A 182 -8.64 1.77 23.29
N GLU A 183 -9.23 2.85 23.72
CA GLU A 183 -9.33 4.08 22.92
C GLU A 183 -7.98 4.78 22.73
N THR A 184 -7.08 4.68 23.70
CA THR A 184 -5.80 5.40 23.71
C THR A 184 -4.63 4.55 23.21
N GLU A 185 -4.56 3.28 23.61
CA GLU A 185 -3.47 2.37 23.26
C GLU A 185 -3.93 1.22 22.36
N GLY A 186 -5.23 1.13 22.05
CA GLY A 186 -5.81 0.07 21.27
C GLY A 186 -5.49 0.16 19.77
N PHE A 187 -5.65 -0.98 19.12
CA PHE A 187 -5.39 -1.12 17.68
C PHE A 187 -6.12 -2.33 17.10
N MET A 188 -6.23 -2.34 15.78
CA MET A 188 -6.84 -3.43 15.02
C MET A 188 -5.88 -3.95 13.97
N ILE A 189 -5.76 -5.27 13.82
CA ILE A 189 -4.96 -5.92 12.77
C ILE A 189 -5.91 -6.55 11.76
N ILE A 190 -5.76 -6.17 10.48
CA ILE A 190 -6.55 -6.64 9.35
C ILE A 190 -5.67 -7.00 8.16
N PRO A 191 -6.11 -7.86 7.22
CA PRO A 191 -5.44 -8.05 5.95
C PRO A 191 -5.42 -6.77 5.11
N ASP A 192 -4.25 -6.44 4.53
CA ASP A 192 -4.16 -5.39 3.51
C ASP A 192 -4.81 -5.86 2.20
N LEU A 193 -5.46 -4.95 1.47
CA LEU A 193 -6.11 -5.23 0.19
C LEU A 193 -5.15 -5.77 -0.89
N LYS A 194 -3.85 -5.58 -0.71
CA LYS A 194 -2.82 -6.07 -1.64
C LYS A 194 -2.54 -7.55 -1.48
N TRP A 195 -2.88 -8.14 -0.34
CA TRP A 195 -2.69 -9.56 -0.08
C TRP A 195 -3.86 -10.40 -0.63
N ASP A 196 -3.54 -11.55 -1.21
CA ASP A 196 -4.52 -12.53 -1.71
C ASP A 196 -5.16 -13.38 -0.60
N GLN A 197 -4.68 -13.26 0.64
CA GLN A 197 -5.08 -13.98 1.84
C GLN A 197 -4.85 -15.51 1.81
N THR A 198 -4.10 -16.00 0.84
CA THR A 198 -3.78 -17.43 0.64
C THR A 198 -2.29 -17.69 0.62
N THR A 199 -1.51 -16.86 -0.07
CA THR A 199 -0.07 -17.03 -0.23
C THR A 199 0.68 -16.44 0.98
N LEU A 200 1.11 -17.29 1.92
CA LEU A 200 1.76 -16.84 3.17
C LEU A 200 3.07 -16.10 2.93
N SER A 201 3.86 -16.48 1.92
CA SER A 201 5.10 -15.77 1.59
C SER A 201 4.87 -14.33 1.07
N SER A 202 3.65 -13.98 0.71
CA SER A 202 3.22 -12.62 0.37
C SER A 202 2.29 -12.01 1.41
N LEU A 203 2.20 -12.60 2.62
CA LEU A 203 1.37 -12.08 3.70
C LEU A 203 1.59 -10.58 3.89
N TYR A 204 0.49 -9.85 3.96
CA TYR A 204 0.48 -8.42 4.18
C TYR A 204 -0.73 -8.01 5.03
N LEU A 205 -0.46 -7.51 6.22
CA LEU A 205 -1.46 -7.03 7.17
C LEU A 205 -1.20 -5.57 7.51
N LEU A 206 -2.23 -4.88 7.95
CA LEU A 206 -2.18 -3.54 8.53
C LEU A 206 -2.59 -3.59 10.00
N CYS A 207 -1.80 -2.97 10.85
CA CYS A 207 -2.18 -2.64 12.21
C CYS A 207 -2.55 -1.16 12.27
N ILE A 208 -3.80 -0.85 12.57
CA ILE A 208 -4.35 0.51 12.61
C ILE A 208 -4.61 0.87 14.07
N VAL A 209 -4.01 1.95 14.57
CA VAL A 209 -4.25 2.38 15.95
C VAL A 209 -5.63 3.02 16.10
N ARG A 210 -6.23 2.94 17.30
CA ARG A 210 -7.51 3.60 17.58
C ARG A 210 -7.36 5.09 17.87
N ASN A 211 -6.20 5.48 18.40
CA ASN A 211 -5.91 6.88 18.72
C ASN A 211 -5.84 7.75 17.47
N ARG A 212 -6.85 8.56 17.23
CA ARG A 212 -6.99 9.44 16.06
C ARG A 212 -6.05 10.66 16.08
N ASN A 213 -5.36 10.89 17.18
CA ASN A 213 -4.41 12.02 17.31
C ASN A 213 -3.01 11.68 16.81
N ILE A 214 -2.72 10.43 16.48
CA ILE A 214 -1.45 9.99 15.94
C ILE A 214 -1.58 9.87 14.43
N SER A 215 -1.06 10.86 13.70
CA SER A 215 -1.16 10.91 12.23
C SER A 215 -0.01 10.17 11.54
N SER A 216 1.19 10.25 12.10
CA SER A 216 2.40 9.68 11.51
C SER A 216 3.47 9.37 12.55
N ILE A 217 4.61 8.86 12.11
CA ILE A 217 5.81 8.67 12.95
C ILE A 217 6.25 9.98 13.64
N ARG A 218 5.94 11.15 13.06
CA ARG A 218 6.27 12.47 13.64
C ARG A 218 5.59 12.74 14.98
N ASP A 219 4.43 12.12 15.23
CA ASP A 219 3.66 12.33 16.46
C ASP A 219 4.11 11.39 17.59
N LEU A 220 4.98 10.42 17.26
CA LEU A 220 5.45 9.46 18.26
C LEU A 220 6.41 10.11 19.27
N ASN A 221 6.22 9.69 20.52
CA ASN A 221 7.03 10.10 21.66
C ASN A 221 7.06 8.96 22.71
N PRO A 222 7.84 9.07 23.78
CA PRO A 222 7.97 8.02 24.80
C PRO A 222 6.66 7.49 25.40
N SER A 223 5.61 8.32 25.48
CA SER A 223 4.33 7.87 26.02
C SER A 223 3.65 6.78 25.17
N HIS A 224 4.04 6.62 23.91
CA HIS A 224 3.51 5.61 22.99
C HIS A 224 4.24 4.27 23.04
N LEU A 225 5.32 4.13 23.86
CA LEU A 225 6.13 2.91 23.92
C LEU A 225 5.32 1.66 24.26
N ASN A 226 4.41 1.76 25.24
CA ASN A 226 3.60 0.61 25.64
C ASN A 226 2.70 0.14 24.49
N MET A 227 2.06 1.06 23.79
CA MET A 227 1.24 0.77 22.62
C MET A 227 2.08 0.07 21.53
N LEU A 228 3.26 0.61 21.17
CA LEU A 228 4.12 0.03 20.13
C LEU A 228 4.62 -1.36 20.48
N LYS A 229 5.01 -1.59 21.75
CA LYS A 229 5.40 -2.91 22.25
C LYS A 229 4.23 -3.90 22.25
N SER A 230 3.02 -3.42 22.60
CA SER A 230 1.81 -4.23 22.54
C SER A 230 1.48 -4.61 21.09
N ILE A 231 1.54 -3.66 20.14
CA ILE A 231 1.37 -3.94 18.70
C ILE A 231 2.32 -5.06 18.26
N ARG A 232 3.62 -4.93 18.55
CA ARG A 232 4.63 -5.93 18.19
C ARG A 232 4.31 -7.31 18.75
N SER A 233 4.04 -7.37 20.05
CA SER A 233 3.78 -8.63 20.75
C SER A 233 2.51 -9.31 20.26
N LYS A 234 1.41 -8.55 20.16
CA LYS A 234 0.10 -9.08 19.77
C LYS A 234 0.04 -9.44 18.28
N ALA A 235 0.77 -8.72 17.44
CA ALA A 235 0.91 -9.10 16.03
C ALA A 235 1.63 -10.46 15.90
N PHE A 236 2.75 -10.66 16.59
CA PHE A 236 3.45 -11.95 16.58
C PHE A 236 2.53 -13.08 17.04
N GLU A 237 1.88 -12.92 18.19
CA GLU A 237 0.99 -13.93 18.77
C GLU A 237 -0.19 -14.27 17.85
N SER A 238 -0.91 -13.27 17.37
CA SER A 238 -2.13 -13.48 16.59
C SER A 238 -1.84 -14.03 15.18
N ILE A 239 -0.74 -13.62 14.56
CA ILE A 239 -0.36 -14.08 13.22
C ILE A 239 0.15 -15.53 13.29
N GLU A 240 0.97 -15.86 14.27
CA GLU A 240 1.43 -17.25 14.49
C GLU A 240 0.24 -18.17 14.75
N ASN A 241 -0.70 -17.77 15.61
CA ASN A 241 -1.90 -18.56 15.92
C ASN A 241 -2.84 -18.73 14.71
N LYS A 242 -3.04 -17.68 13.90
CA LYS A 242 -4.01 -17.72 12.81
C LYS A 242 -3.46 -18.27 11.51
N PHE A 243 -2.20 -17.98 11.19
CA PHE A 243 -1.58 -18.29 9.90
C PHE A 243 -0.39 -19.26 10.02
N ASN A 244 0.02 -19.63 11.23
CA ASN A 244 1.20 -20.47 11.49
C ASN A 244 2.49 -19.89 10.87
N VAL A 245 2.62 -18.55 10.89
CA VAL A 245 3.83 -17.84 10.43
C VAL A 245 4.63 -17.40 11.64
N PRO A 246 5.87 -17.93 11.82
CA PRO A 246 6.69 -17.64 12.98
C PRO A 246 7.08 -16.16 13.05
N LYS A 247 7.23 -15.62 14.26
CA LYS A 247 7.61 -14.22 14.49
C LYS A 247 8.88 -13.77 13.74
N ARG A 248 9.85 -14.69 13.54
CA ARG A 248 11.12 -14.43 12.84
C ARG A 248 10.95 -14.28 11.33
N GLU A 249 9.80 -14.63 10.79
CA GLU A 249 9.44 -14.49 9.38
C GLU A 249 8.56 -13.26 9.13
N LEU A 250 8.35 -12.42 10.15
CA LEU A 250 7.57 -11.21 10.06
C LEU A 250 8.45 -9.96 10.10
N ARG A 251 8.11 -8.98 9.26
CA ARG A 251 8.68 -7.64 9.22
C ARG A 251 7.58 -6.64 9.54
N MET A 252 7.82 -5.76 10.52
CA MET A 252 6.92 -4.68 10.89
C MET A 252 7.59 -3.34 10.65
N PHE A 253 6.88 -2.43 10.00
CA PHE A 253 7.44 -1.10 9.67
C PHE A 253 6.34 -0.05 9.49
N VAL A 254 6.74 1.20 9.53
CA VAL A 254 5.91 2.37 9.33
C VAL A 254 6.43 3.13 8.12
N HIS A 255 5.53 3.64 7.29
CA HIS A 255 5.91 4.49 6.17
C HIS A 255 6.05 5.97 6.58
N TYR A 256 7.02 6.65 5.97
CA TYR A 256 7.11 8.10 5.95
C TYR A 256 7.59 8.60 4.57
N GLN A 257 6.83 9.38 3.81
CA GLN A 257 5.47 9.87 4.07
C GLN A 257 4.44 8.75 3.92
N PRO A 258 3.41 8.72 4.77
CA PRO A 258 2.38 7.69 4.69
C PRO A 258 1.40 7.97 3.54
N SER A 259 0.72 6.94 3.07
CA SER A 259 -0.34 7.08 2.07
C SER A 259 -1.57 7.83 2.59
N TYR A 260 -1.77 7.83 3.90
CA TYR A 260 -2.81 8.55 4.63
C TYR A 260 -2.33 8.82 6.07
N TYR A 261 -2.72 9.97 6.60
CA TYR A 261 -2.25 10.46 7.90
C TYR A 261 -3.15 9.98 9.04
N HIS A 262 -3.06 8.72 9.35
CA HIS A 262 -3.51 8.05 10.55
C HIS A 262 -2.51 6.93 10.83
N PHE A 263 -1.95 6.88 12.04
CA PHE A 263 -0.83 6.00 12.34
C PHE A 263 -1.20 4.53 12.15
N HIS A 264 -0.40 3.85 11.37
CA HIS A 264 -0.56 2.43 11.08
C HIS A 264 0.79 1.75 10.87
N VAL A 265 0.86 0.48 11.24
CA VAL A 265 2.05 -0.36 11.06
C VAL A 265 1.75 -1.41 9.99
N HIS A 266 2.64 -1.51 9.03
CA HIS A 266 2.63 -2.55 8.02
C HIS A 266 3.29 -3.81 8.59
N ILE A 267 2.66 -4.96 8.39
CA ILE A 267 3.16 -6.26 8.84
C ILE A 267 3.22 -7.17 7.63
N THR A 268 4.42 -7.59 7.26
CA THR A 268 4.62 -8.43 6.07
C THR A 268 5.48 -9.63 6.37
N HIS A 269 5.31 -10.69 5.58
CA HIS A 269 6.28 -11.78 5.57
C HIS A 269 7.64 -11.26 5.06
N VAL A 270 8.76 -11.74 5.63
CA VAL A 270 10.12 -11.29 5.22
C VAL A 270 10.44 -11.60 3.76
N ASN A 271 9.84 -12.64 3.20
CA ASN A 271 9.98 -13.02 1.78
C ASN A 271 9.09 -12.21 0.84
N HIS A 272 8.20 -11.37 1.36
CA HIS A 272 7.45 -10.42 0.54
C HIS A 272 8.38 -9.28 0.14
N LEU A 273 9.03 -9.43 -0.99
CA LEU A 273 10.01 -8.50 -1.55
C LEU A 273 9.43 -7.74 -2.74
N GLY A 274 10.04 -6.60 -3.07
CA GLY A 274 9.80 -5.94 -4.36
C GLY A 274 8.57 -5.06 -4.45
N PHE A 275 7.83 -4.76 -3.37
CA PHE A 275 6.75 -3.78 -3.44
C PHE A 275 7.24 -2.37 -3.05
N GLN A 276 6.61 -1.36 -3.68
CA GLN A 276 6.86 0.03 -3.29
C GLN A 276 6.51 0.23 -1.81
N GLY A 277 7.39 0.91 -1.08
CA GLY A 277 7.19 1.22 0.33
C GLY A 277 8.16 0.53 1.28
N ILE A 278 8.88 -0.54 0.86
CA ILE A 278 9.98 -1.09 1.66
C ILE A 278 11.36 -0.50 1.27
N THR A 279 11.37 0.55 0.47
CA THR A 279 12.59 1.21 0.03
C THR A 279 13.25 2.00 1.16
N VAL A 280 14.59 2.13 1.05
CA VAL A 280 15.38 2.91 2.00
C VAL A 280 14.85 4.35 2.12
N GLY A 281 14.72 4.83 3.34
CA GLY A 281 14.22 6.17 3.65
C GLY A 281 12.69 6.30 3.70
N GLN A 282 11.95 5.29 3.21
CA GLN A 282 10.49 5.30 3.26
C GLN A 282 9.92 4.36 4.33
N ALA A 283 10.53 3.20 4.54
CA ALA A 283 10.14 2.27 5.59
C ALA A 283 11.05 2.43 6.82
N HIS A 284 10.44 2.51 7.99
CA HIS A 284 11.10 2.58 9.30
C HIS A 284 10.67 1.37 10.13
N LEU A 285 11.61 0.51 10.49
CA LEU A 285 11.30 -0.70 11.25
C LEU A 285 10.68 -0.36 12.61
N LEU A 286 9.65 -1.09 13.00
CA LEU A 286 8.97 -0.88 14.28
C LEU A 286 9.91 -1.09 15.47
N ASP A 287 10.83 -2.06 15.38
CA ASP A 287 11.83 -2.30 16.43
C ASP A 287 12.78 -1.11 16.58
N GLU A 288 13.28 -0.53 15.47
CA GLU A 288 14.10 0.71 15.53
C GLU A 288 13.32 1.89 16.12
N ILE A 289 12.02 1.98 15.85
CA ILE A 289 11.18 3.03 16.44
C ILE A 289 11.08 2.84 17.94
N ILE A 290 10.87 1.62 18.41
CA ILE A 290 10.80 1.30 19.84
C ILE A 290 12.15 1.61 20.50
N ASP A 291 13.26 1.13 19.94
CA ASP A 291 14.60 1.32 20.49
C ASP A 291 14.98 2.81 20.59
N ASN A 292 14.67 3.62 19.57
CA ASN A 292 14.92 5.06 19.61
C ASN A 292 14.13 5.77 20.72
N LEU A 293 12.88 5.38 20.95
CA LEU A 293 12.06 5.95 22.02
C LEU A 293 12.51 5.47 23.41
N GLU A 294 13.00 4.23 23.55
CA GLU A 294 13.61 3.73 24.79
C GLU A 294 14.89 4.49 25.15
N LEU A 295 15.74 4.76 24.14
CA LEU A 295 16.93 5.58 24.33
C LEU A 295 16.56 7.01 24.76
N GLU A 296 15.49 7.59 24.21
CA GLU A 296 15.00 8.90 24.62
C GLU A 296 14.60 8.92 26.11
N VAL A 297 13.87 7.91 26.58
CA VAL A 297 13.51 7.75 28.01
C VAL A 297 14.75 7.64 28.89
N SER A 298 15.72 6.83 28.47
CA SER A 298 16.96 6.62 29.24
C SER A 298 17.77 7.89 29.38
N ASN A 299 17.87 8.70 28.33
CA ASN A 299 18.59 9.97 28.31
C ASN A 299 17.89 11.04 29.16
N GLN A 300 16.56 11.08 29.18
CA GLN A 300 15.80 12.01 30.02
C GLN A 300 15.92 11.70 31.52
N SER A 301 16.12 10.44 31.88
CA SER A 301 16.26 10.02 33.27
C SER A 301 17.64 10.42 33.88
N GLY A 302 18.64 10.75 33.03
CA GLY A 302 20.00 11.11 33.44
C GLY A 302 20.27 12.61 33.49
N SER A 303 19.38 13.47 32.98
CA SER A 303 19.58 14.93 32.94
C SER A 303 18.67 15.66 33.92
N SER A 304 19.24 16.48 34.79
CA SER A 304 18.52 17.34 35.75
C SER A 304 17.85 18.56 35.09
N ASP A 305 18.11 18.83 33.81
CA ASP A 305 17.57 19.97 33.09
C ASP A 305 16.27 19.57 32.38
N HIS A 306 15.13 19.84 33.01
CA HIS A 306 13.76 19.73 32.44
C HIS A 306 13.51 20.80 31.36
N HIS A 307 14.36 20.95 30.37
CA HIS A 307 13.95 21.62 29.14
C HIS A 307 13.11 20.66 28.33
N SER A 308 11.87 21.04 28.01
CA SER A 308 10.93 20.36 27.13
C SER A 308 11.57 20.17 25.74
N SER A 309 12.42 19.16 25.63
CA SER A 309 12.95 18.78 24.33
C SER A 309 11.85 18.12 23.52
N SER A 310 11.67 18.55 22.27
CA SER A 310 10.80 17.85 21.33
C SER A 310 11.29 16.40 21.19
N SER A 311 10.34 15.45 21.03
CA SER A 311 10.66 14.04 20.88
C SER A 311 11.61 13.78 19.70
N PHE A 312 12.35 12.67 19.77
CA PHE A 312 13.29 12.25 18.72
C PHE A 312 12.67 12.35 17.31
N TYR A 313 11.46 11.81 17.10
CA TYR A 313 10.83 11.85 15.79
C TYR A 313 10.30 13.22 15.39
N GLN A 314 10.03 14.11 16.33
CA GLN A 314 9.70 15.51 16.05
C GLN A 314 10.92 16.31 15.60
N SER A 315 12.10 15.98 16.17
CA SER A 315 13.37 16.67 15.90
C SER A 315 14.16 16.09 14.74
N LYS A 316 13.84 14.86 14.32
CA LYS A 316 14.57 14.14 13.27
C LYS A 316 14.37 14.78 11.90
N THR A 317 15.46 14.92 11.14
CA THR A 317 15.36 15.13 9.68
C THR A 317 15.08 13.81 9.00
N PHE A 318 14.01 13.75 8.18
CA PHE A 318 13.69 12.59 7.36
C PHE A 318 14.16 12.80 5.93
N THR A 319 14.76 11.77 5.34
CA THR A 319 15.15 11.76 3.93
C THR A 319 14.43 10.63 3.24
N TYR A 320 13.63 10.95 2.23
CA TYR A 320 12.78 10.00 1.51
C TYR A 320 12.57 10.40 0.05
N ALA A 321 12.14 9.44 -0.77
CA ALA A 321 11.73 9.71 -2.13
C ALA A 321 10.28 10.20 -2.18
N LEU A 322 10.03 11.28 -2.96
CA LEU A 322 8.69 11.81 -3.18
C LEU A 322 8.46 12.02 -4.68
N GLY A 323 7.31 11.57 -5.16
CA GLY A 323 6.91 11.76 -6.55
C GLY A 323 6.56 13.22 -6.84
N THR A 324 6.96 13.71 -8.01
CA THR A 324 6.69 15.09 -8.45
C THR A 324 5.19 15.44 -8.55
N ASN A 325 4.33 14.42 -8.61
CA ASN A 325 2.87 14.63 -8.64
C ASN A 325 2.23 14.66 -7.25
N HIS A 326 3.03 14.49 -6.18
CA HIS A 326 2.51 14.51 -4.82
C HIS A 326 2.20 15.95 -4.38
N ASP A 327 1.08 16.15 -3.68
CA ASP A 327 0.62 17.48 -3.25
C ASP A 327 1.64 18.26 -2.39
N LEU A 328 2.50 17.55 -1.65
CA LEU A 328 3.57 18.15 -0.85
C LEU A 328 4.83 18.50 -1.64
N PHE A 329 4.96 18.02 -2.90
CA PHE A 329 6.23 18.09 -3.61
C PHE A 329 6.73 19.52 -3.79
N GLU A 330 5.94 20.38 -4.39
CA GLU A 330 6.33 21.78 -4.68
C GLU A 330 6.68 22.55 -3.41
N GLY A 331 5.89 22.39 -2.35
CA GLY A 331 6.11 23.05 -1.08
C GLY A 331 7.41 22.62 -0.40
N LEU A 332 7.76 21.36 -0.47
CA LEU A 332 8.99 20.81 0.08
C LEU A 332 10.20 21.09 -0.82
N TRP A 333 10.05 20.87 -2.13
CA TRP A 333 11.13 21.00 -3.11
C TRP A 333 11.67 22.43 -3.20
N SER A 334 10.76 23.41 -3.24
CA SER A 334 11.14 24.83 -3.38
C SER A 334 11.85 25.42 -2.15
N GLN A 335 11.82 24.73 -1.00
CA GLN A 335 12.34 25.25 0.27
C GLN A 335 13.48 24.40 0.85
N GLN A 336 13.85 23.28 0.20
CA GLN A 336 15.01 22.56 0.69
C GLN A 336 16.30 23.15 0.12
N ASP A 337 17.23 23.42 1.04
CA ASP A 337 18.60 23.77 0.71
C ASP A 337 19.37 22.48 0.46
N LEU A 338 19.86 22.29 -0.77
CA LEU A 338 20.62 21.10 -1.17
C LEU A 338 22.14 21.30 -1.01
N SER A 339 22.55 22.34 -0.26
CA SER A 339 23.95 22.61 0.05
C SER A 339 24.54 21.63 1.05
#